data_34a136e1b57deed3a2a1a9331ee98935
#
_entry.id   34a136e1b57deed3a2a1a9331ee98935
#
_cell.length_a   1.000
_cell.length_b   1.000
_cell.length_c   1.000
_cell.angle_alpha   90.00
_cell.angle_beta   90.00
_cell.angle_gamma   90.00
#
_symmetry.space_group_name_H-M   'P 1'
#
loop_
_entity.id
_entity.type
_entity.pdbx_description
1 polymer ?
#
loop_
_entity_poly.entity_id
_entity_poly.type
_entity_poly.pdbx_seq_one_letter_code
_entity_poly.pdbx_strand_id
1 'polypeptide(L)'
;MTTAEIALMHDEVKALARERGAVILAHNYQVPEVQDVADYVGDSLGLSRQAAATDAEAIVFCGVHFMAETAKILSPEKTVLIPDLDAGCSLASSITAEQLRQWKAENPGAVVVSYVNTTADVKAETDYCCTSGNAKAVIEAIPRDREILFLPDMYLGLWLEKVTGRKLNIWLGECHVHAGIRPEDIERWQAEAPDAELLVHPECGCASQAMAFGNERTHILSTEGMINFAKQSPKPRMLVATEIGIIHRLEKEAPGKRFEPVNRKAFCKYMKMITLEKLRDSLRDWKYAVEVEPDIAERARGAIERMVALG
;
A
#
# COMPACT_ATOMS: atom_id res chain seq x y z
N MET A 1 22.45 5.76 -13.19
CA MET A 1 23.34 4.56 -13.22
C MET A 1 23.17 3.82 -14.53
N THR A 2 24.25 3.22 -15.05
CA THR A 2 24.20 2.29 -16.18
C THR A 2 23.67 0.92 -15.72
N THR A 3 23.22 0.07 -16.64
CA THR A 3 22.78 -1.30 -16.32
C THR A 3 23.88 -2.11 -15.61
N ALA A 4 25.16 -1.92 -15.98
CA ALA A 4 26.29 -2.60 -15.35
C ALA A 4 26.51 -2.12 -13.90
N GLU A 5 26.37 -0.82 -13.63
CA GLU A 5 26.46 -0.26 -12.27
C GLU A 5 25.31 -0.75 -11.39
N ILE A 6 24.10 -0.84 -11.93
CA ILE A 6 22.94 -1.40 -11.20
C ILE A 6 23.20 -2.85 -10.85
N ALA A 7 23.67 -3.68 -11.79
CA ALA A 7 23.96 -5.09 -11.53
C ALA A 7 25.01 -5.29 -10.42
N LEU A 8 26.12 -4.51 -10.47
CA LEU A 8 27.14 -4.56 -9.42
C LEU A 8 26.57 -4.14 -8.04
N MET A 9 25.74 -3.12 -8.02
CA MET A 9 25.11 -2.67 -6.76
C MET A 9 24.08 -3.67 -6.24
N HIS A 10 23.35 -4.37 -7.11
CA HIS A 10 22.47 -5.49 -6.71
C HIS A 10 23.26 -6.61 -6.02
N ASP A 11 24.44 -6.97 -6.57
CA ASP A 11 25.29 -8.00 -5.96
C ASP A 11 25.82 -7.55 -4.57
N GLU A 12 26.22 -6.27 -4.45
CA GLU A 12 26.64 -5.67 -3.17
C GLU A 12 25.50 -5.67 -2.15
N VAL A 13 24.30 -5.21 -2.52
CA VAL A 13 23.10 -5.18 -1.65
C VAL A 13 22.75 -6.59 -1.17
N LYS A 14 22.73 -7.57 -2.07
CA LYS A 14 22.44 -8.97 -1.71
C LYS A 14 23.52 -9.58 -0.80
N ALA A 15 24.78 -9.22 -0.99
CA ALA A 15 25.88 -9.66 -0.11
C ALA A 15 25.71 -9.08 1.29
N LEU A 16 25.46 -7.76 1.40
CA LEU A 16 25.22 -7.08 2.67
C LEU A 16 23.99 -7.62 3.38
N ALA A 17 22.88 -7.85 2.67
CA ALA A 17 21.67 -8.41 3.26
C ALA A 17 21.92 -9.80 3.86
N ARG A 18 22.62 -10.68 3.14
CA ARG A 18 23.02 -12.01 3.66
C ARG A 18 23.92 -11.92 4.88
N GLU A 19 24.93 -11.03 4.86
CA GLU A 19 25.86 -10.81 5.99
C GLU A 19 25.10 -10.37 7.26
N ARG A 20 24.06 -9.56 7.09
CA ARG A 20 23.23 -9.00 8.15
C ARG A 20 22.04 -9.86 8.56
N GLY A 21 21.84 -11.03 7.96
CA GLY A 21 20.65 -11.85 8.20
C GLY A 21 19.34 -11.11 7.86
N ALA A 22 19.38 -10.18 6.89
CA ALA A 22 18.28 -9.30 6.58
C ALA A 22 17.50 -9.76 5.34
N VAL A 23 16.17 -9.61 5.37
CA VAL A 23 15.26 -9.74 4.22
C VAL A 23 14.91 -8.35 3.70
N ILE A 24 14.87 -8.18 2.38
CA ILE A 24 14.50 -6.93 1.72
C ILE A 24 13.06 -7.04 1.21
N LEU A 25 12.16 -6.25 1.79
CA LEU A 25 10.75 -6.16 1.41
C LEU A 25 10.50 -4.86 0.65
N ALA A 26 9.98 -4.93 -0.58
CA ALA A 26 9.73 -3.76 -1.40
C ALA A 26 8.26 -3.63 -1.82
N HIS A 27 7.73 -2.42 -1.74
CA HIS A 27 6.37 -2.14 -2.20
C HIS A 27 6.30 -2.08 -3.74
N ASN A 28 5.17 -2.45 -4.33
CA ASN A 28 4.86 -2.39 -5.77
C ASN A 28 5.13 -1.03 -6.42
N TYR A 29 5.17 0.04 -5.63
CA TYR A 29 5.42 1.42 -6.10
C TYR A 29 6.88 1.84 -6.01
N GLN A 30 7.81 0.95 -5.68
CA GLN A 30 9.23 1.26 -5.68
C GLN A 30 9.78 1.46 -7.11
N VAL A 31 10.97 2.05 -7.20
CA VAL A 31 11.70 2.13 -8.47
C VAL A 31 12.12 0.72 -8.93
N PRO A 32 12.24 0.49 -10.26
CA PRO A 32 12.54 -0.84 -10.80
C PRO A 32 13.75 -1.51 -10.17
N GLU A 33 14.84 -0.80 -10.01
CA GLU A 33 16.09 -1.31 -9.46
C GLU A 33 15.98 -1.76 -8.00
N VAL A 34 15.08 -1.15 -7.21
CA VAL A 34 14.79 -1.59 -5.83
C VAL A 34 13.85 -2.80 -5.83
N GLN A 35 12.85 -2.83 -6.73
CA GLN A 35 12.01 -4.01 -6.88
C GLN A 35 12.81 -5.24 -7.31
N ASP A 36 13.79 -5.06 -8.21
CA ASP A 36 14.58 -6.16 -8.80
C ASP A 36 15.57 -6.79 -7.81
N VAL A 37 16.01 -6.05 -6.80
CA VAL A 37 16.94 -6.57 -5.78
C VAL A 37 16.23 -7.12 -4.55
N ALA A 38 14.95 -6.79 -4.35
CA ALA A 38 14.17 -7.23 -3.19
C ALA A 38 13.93 -8.75 -3.18
N ASP A 39 13.89 -9.33 -1.98
CA ASP A 39 13.54 -10.73 -1.78
C ASP A 39 12.05 -10.97 -1.99
N TYR A 40 11.23 -9.95 -1.67
CA TYR A 40 9.79 -9.97 -1.89
C TYR A 40 9.27 -8.60 -2.32
N VAL A 41 8.45 -8.58 -3.36
CA VAL A 41 7.74 -7.39 -3.84
C VAL A 41 6.24 -7.62 -3.71
N GLY A 42 5.54 -6.67 -3.08
CA GLY A 42 4.11 -6.86 -2.81
C GLY A 42 3.35 -5.57 -2.51
N ASP A 43 2.08 -5.74 -2.19
CA ASP A 43 1.24 -4.70 -1.58
C ASP A 43 1.42 -4.66 -0.05
N SER A 44 0.76 -3.71 0.61
CA SER A 44 0.87 -3.54 2.06
C SER A 44 0.46 -4.79 2.86
N LEU A 45 -0.55 -5.54 2.40
CA LEU A 45 -1.01 -6.75 3.09
C LEU A 45 0.00 -7.89 2.94
N GLY A 46 0.44 -8.15 1.71
CA GLY A 46 1.43 -9.17 1.42
C GLY A 46 2.75 -8.92 2.16
N LEU A 47 3.22 -7.66 2.16
CA LEU A 47 4.43 -7.27 2.89
C LEU A 47 4.28 -7.39 4.40
N SER A 48 3.12 -7.05 4.97
CA SER A 48 2.85 -7.25 6.40
C SER A 48 2.89 -8.74 6.79
N ARG A 49 2.31 -9.61 5.95
CA ARG A 49 2.36 -11.07 6.13
C ARG A 49 3.79 -11.61 6.03
N GLN A 50 4.58 -11.12 5.08
CA GLN A 50 5.99 -11.51 4.95
C GLN A 50 6.81 -11.04 6.15
N ALA A 51 6.59 -9.81 6.64
CA ALA A 51 7.25 -9.29 7.83
C ALA A 51 6.96 -10.16 9.07
N ALA A 52 5.71 -10.59 9.24
CA ALA A 52 5.30 -11.45 10.35
C ALA A 52 5.83 -12.89 10.24
N ALA A 53 6.00 -13.41 9.02
CA ALA A 53 6.32 -14.82 8.78
C ALA A 53 7.82 -15.10 8.55
N THR A 54 8.64 -14.08 8.28
CA THR A 54 10.05 -14.28 7.96
C THR A 54 10.86 -14.75 9.17
N ASP A 55 11.79 -15.67 8.94
CA ASP A 55 12.79 -16.11 9.94
C ASP A 55 14.04 -15.21 9.95
N ALA A 56 14.15 -14.22 9.08
CA ALA A 56 15.27 -13.29 9.03
C ALA A 56 15.41 -12.52 10.35
N GLU A 57 16.64 -12.23 10.76
CA GLU A 57 16.94 -11.46 11.98
C GLU A 57 16.58 -9.98 11.84
N ALA A 58 16.58 -9.48 10.60
CA ALA A 58 16.27 -8.10 10.29
C ALA A 58 15.42 -7.97 9.01
N ILE A 59 14.69 -6.85 8.90
CA ILE A 59 13.89 -6.49 7.76
C ILE A 59 14.38 -5.13 7.24
N VAL A 60 14.70 -5.03 5.94
CA VAL A 60 14.88 -3.73 5.29
C VAL A 60 13.62 -3.44 4.49
N PHE A 61 12.87 -2.45 4.92
CA PHE A 61 11.56 -2.12 4.36
C PHE A 61 11.68 -1.00 3.32
N CYS A 62 11.65 -1.35 2.03
CA CYS A 62 11.62 -0.40 0.92
C CYS A 62 10.17 -0.02 0.62
N GLY A 63 9.66 0.91 1.41
CA GLY A 63 8.29 1.44 1.37
C GLY A 63 8.24 2.82 2.00
N VAL A 64 7.16 3.13 2.71
CA VAL A 64 7.00 4.37 3.47
C VAL A 64 6.90 4.08 4.96
N HIS A 65 7.14 5.11 5.78
CA HIS A 65 7.39 4.98 7.23
C HIS A 65 6.35 4.12 7.96
N PHE A 66 5.05 4.35 7.76
CA PHE A 66 3.99 3.59 8.43
C PHE A 66 4.02 2.08 8.12
N MET A 67 4.59 1.68 6.97
CA MET A 67 4.75 0.26 6.61
C MET A 67 5.88 -0.37 7.42
N ALA A 68 6.98 0.34 7.61
CA ALA A 68 8.08 -0.10 8.48
C ALA A 68 7.65 -0.15 9.95
N GLU A 69 6.85 0.83 10.44
CA GLU A 69 6.21 0.76 11.76
C GLU A 69 5.33 -0.49 11.89
N THR A 70 4.50 -0.79 10.88
CA THR A 70 3.65 -1.99 10.87
C THR A 70 4.48 -3.27 10.96
N ALA A 71 5.59 -3.35 10.22
CA ALA A 71 6.52 -4.48 10.28
C ALA A 71 7.18 -4.58 11.68
N LYS A 72 7.58 -3.45 12.29
CA LYS A 72 8.16 -3.42 13.64
C LYS A 72 7.16 -3.86 14.70
N ILE A 73 5.88 -3.47 14.59
CA ILE A 73 4.83 -3.89 15.52
C ILE A 73 4.57 -5.40 15.42
N LEU A 74 4.59 -5.96 14.21
CA LEU A 74 4.39 -7.40 13.98
C LEU A 74 5.61 -8.25 14.41
N SER A 75 6.81 -7.70 14.30
CA SER A 75 8.08 -8.39 14.60
C SER A 75 8.95 -7.53 15.53
N PRO A 76 8.53 -7.34 16.80
CA PRO A 76 9.17 -6.40 17.71
C PRO A 76 10.61 -6.80 18.08
N GLU A 77 10.94 -8.08 17.99
CA GLU A 77 12.27 -8.62 18.25
C GLU A 77 13.27 -8.34 17.12
N LYS A 78 12.77 -8.04 15.91
CA LYS A 78 13.62 -7.83 14.73
C LYS A 78 14.04 -6.36 14.58
N THR A 79 15.22 -6.16 14.03
CA THR A 79 15.61 -4.83 13.54
C THR A 79 14.86 -4.56 12.24
N VAL A 80 14.11 -3.46 12.20
CA VAL A 80 13.45 -2.98 10.97
C VAL A 80 14.11 -1.69 10.52
N LEU A 81 14.73 -1.71 9.35
CA LEU A 81 15.36 -0.55 8.73
C LEU A 81 14.45 0.02 7.63
N ILE A 82 14.44 1.35 7.49
CA ILE A 82 13.90 2.06 6.33
C ILE A 82 15.03 2.87 5.70
N PRO A 83 15.37 2.70 4.41
CA PRO A 83 16.54 3.34 3.81
C PRO A 83 16.50 4.88 3.78
N ASP A 84 15.35 5.49 4.04
CA ASP A 84 15.18 6.93 4.16
C ASP A 84 14.08 7.26 5.18
N LEU A 85 14.42 7.99 6.24
CA LEU A 85 13.48 8.38 7.30
C LEU A 85 12.42 9.38 6.83
N ASP A 86 12.69 10.14 5.76
CA ASP A 86 11.76 11.12 5.17
C ASP A 86 10.76 10.48 4.21
N ALA A 87 10.85 9.16 3.96
CA ALA A 87 9.91 8.40 3.17
C ALA A 87 8.55 8.29 3.89
N GLY A 88 7.83 9.40 3.98
CA GLY A 88 6.54 9.54 4.65
C GLY A 88 5.34 9.19 3.77
N CYS A 89 4.14 9.57 4.22
CA CYS A 89 2.89 9.37 3.47
C CYS A 89 1.91 10.51 3.77
N SER A 90 1.48 11.26 2.74
CA SER A 90 0.53 12.36 2.92
C SER A 90 -0.83 11.89 3.45
N LEU A 91 -1.26 10.70 3.05
CA LEU A 91 -2.51 10.10 3.53
C LEU A 91 -2.38 9.72 5.02
N ALA A 92 -1.26 9.11 5.43
CA ALA A 92 -1.03 8.77 6.84
C ALA A 92 -0.98 10.02 7.74
N SER A 93 -0.57 11.16 7.19
CA SER A 93 -0.52 12.45 7.90
C SER A 93 -1.86 13.22 7.90
N SER A 94 -2.92 12.69 7.27
CA SER A 94 -4.22 13.37 7.16
C SER A 94 -5.07 13.27 8.43
N ILE A 95 -4.69 12.42 9.37
CA ILE A 95 -5.34 12.25 10.68
C ILE A 95 -4.30 11.99 11.77
N THR A 96 -4.52 12.54 12.96
CA THR A 96 -3.72 12.27 14.15
C THR A 96 -4.48 11.38 15.13
N ALA A 97 -3.77 10.73 16.06
CA ALA A 97 -4.39 9.93 17.12
C ALA A 97 -5.31 10.77 18.01
N GLU A 98 -4.97 12.05 18.25
CA GLU A 98 -5.83 12.97 19.03
C GLU A 98 -7.15 13.25 18.30
N GLN A 99 -7.11 13.55 17.00
CA GLN A 99 -8.31 13.73 16.18
C GLN A 99 -9.17 12.48 16.16
N LEU A 100 -8.56 11.28 16.07
CA LEU A 100 -9.30 10.02 16.12
C LEU A 100 -9.95 9.81 17.51
N ARG A 101 -9.25 10.10 18.60
CA ARG A 101 -9.83 10.04 19.96
C ARG A 101 -11.04 10.96 20.12
N GLN A 102 -10.94 12.19 19.59
CA GLN A 102 -12.07 13.12 19.59
C GLN A 102 -13.24 12.56 18.79
N TRP A 103 -12.98 12.07 17.57
CA TRP A 103 -14.02 11.49 16.70
C TRP A 103 -14.70 10.26 17.33
N LYS A 104 -13.95 9.39 18.03
CA LYS A 104 -14.48 8.28 18.83
C LYS A 104 -15.39 8.78 19.98
N ALA A 105 -15.02 9.87 20.65
CA ALA A 105 -15.83 10.44 21.73
C ALA A 105 -17.17 11.00 21.23
N GLU A 106 -17.20 11.53 20.01
CA GLU A 106 -18.42 12.01 19.33
C GLU A 106 -19.31 10.87 18.81
N ASN A 107 -18.75 9.65 18.65
CA ASN A 107 -19.43 8.46 18.12
C ASN A 107 -19.25 7.26 19.08
N PRO A 108 -19.80 7.30 20.31
CA PRO A 108 -19.53 6.29 21.32
C PRO A 108 -20.07 4.92 20.91
N GLY A 109 -19.19 3.91 21.00
CA GLY A 109 -19.51 2.53 20.64
C GLY A 109 -19.35 2.19 19.16
N ALA A 110 -18.98 3.15 18.30
CA ALA A 110 -18.61 2.86 16.92
C ALA A 110 -17.32 2.02 16.84
N VAL A 111 -17.21 1.18 15.80
CA VAL A 111 -16.02 0.39 15.52
C VAL A 111 -15.10 1.20 14.61
N VAL A 112 -13.84 1.32 14.97
CA VAL A 112 -12.84 2.03 14.19
C VAL A 112 -12.16 1.08 13.21
N VAL A 113 -12.28 1.36 11.92
CA VAL A 113 -11.56 0.66 10.85
C VAL A 113 -10.59 1.61 10.17
N SER A 114 -9.31 1.36 10.32
CA SER A 114 -8.25 2.17 9.71
C SER A 114 -7.64 1.46 8.51
N TYR A 115 -7.67 2.12 7.37
CA TYR A 115 -6.78 1.75 6.30
C TYR A 115 -5.32 1.83 6.80
N VAL A 116 -4.49 0.87 6.43
CA VAL A 116 -3.14 0.69 6.97
C VAL A 116 -2.23 1.93 6.80
N ASN A 117 -2.58 2.84 5.89
CA ASN A 117 -1.90 4.11 5.65
C ASN A 117 -2.16 5.12 6.77
N THR A 118 -1.77 4.77 7.98
CA THR A 118 -1.85 5.55 9.21
C THR A 118 -0.61 5.32 10.05
N THR A 119 -0.27 6.24 10.96
CA THR A 119 0.85 6.08 11.91
C THR A 119 0.56 5.01 12.96
N ALA A 120 1.60 4.55 13.65
CA ALA A 120 1.46 3.61 14.77
C ALA A 120 0.53 4.15 15.86
N ASP A 121 0.62 5.46 16.18
CA ASP A 121 -0.26 6.13 17.15
C ASP A 121 -1.74 6.04 16.78
N VAL A 122 -2.07 6.25 15.50
CA VAL A 122 -3.46 6.11 15.00
C VAL A 122 -3.90 4.65 15.07
N LYS A 123 -3.01 3.71 14.73
CA LYS A 123 -3.31 2.27 14.83
C LYS A 123 -3.56 1.83 16.29
N ALA A 124 -2.91 2.47 17.25
CA ALA A 124 -3.15 2.22 18.68
C ALA A 124 -4.57 2.61 19.16
N GLU A 125 -5.28 3.46 18.40
CA GLU A 125 -6.67 3.85 18.65
C GLU A 125 -7.69 3.09 17.79
N THR A 126 -7.25 2.11 17.00
CA THR A 126 -8.00 1.42 15.95
C THR A 126 -8.43 0.01 16.40
N ASP A 127 -9.66 -0.39 16.04
CA ASP A 127 -10.16 -1.75 16.31
C ASP A 127 -9.72 -2.74 15.22
N TYR A 128 -9.76 -2.33 13.95
CA TYR A 128 -9.35 -3.14 12.80
C TYR A 128 -8.51 -2.31 11.82
N CYS A 129 -7.35 -2.79 11.46
CA CYS A 129 -6.67 -2.31 10.26
C CYS A 129 -7.18 -3.05 9.01
N CYS A 130 -7.05 -2.43 7.85
CA CYS A 130 -7.31 -3.06 6.55
C CYS A 130 -6.36 -2.54 5.48
N THR A 131 -6.31 -3.24 4.35
CA THR A 131 -5.70 -2.74 3.11
C THR A 131 -6.76 -2.71 2.00
N SER A 132 -6.47 -2.09 0.86
CA SER A 132 -7.37 -2.16 -0.30
C SER A 132 -7.66 -3.59 -0.76
N GLY A 133 -6.78 -4.54 -0.43
CA GLY A 133 -6.94 -5.96 -0.78
C GLY A 133 -7.97 -6.70 0.07
N ASN A 134 -8.16 -6.30 1.33
CA ASN A 134 -9.04 -7.01 2.26
C ASN A 134 -10.08 -6.13 2.96
N ALA A 135 -10.14 -4.83 2.68
CA ALA A 135 -11.04 -3.90 3.36
C ALA A 135 -12.51 -4.35 3.31
N LYS A 136 -12.96 -4.89 2.18
CA LYS A 136 -14.31 -5.45 2.05
C LYS A 136 -14.56 -6.56 3.07
N ALA A 137 -13.65 -7.52 3.18
CA ALA A 137 -13.77 -8.63 4.13
C ALA A 137 -13.76 -8.13 5.59
N VAL A 138 -12.93 -7.13 5.90
CA VAL A 138 -12.91 -6.49 7.23
C VAL A 138 -14.26 -5.84 7.56
N ILE A 139 -14.83 -5.04 6.64
CA ILE A 139 -16.13 -4.40 6.85
C ILE A 139 -17.25 -5.44 7.01
N GLU A 140 -17.22 -6.53 6.23
CA GLU A 140 -18.21 -7.60 6.29
C GLU A 140 -18.11 -8.45 7.57
N ALA A 141 -16.93 -8.53 8.19
CA ALA A 141 -16.70 -9.24 9.45
C ALA A 141 -17.28 -8.51 10.68
N ILE A 142 -17.56 -7.21 10.57
CA ILE A 142 -18.12 -6.40 11.67
C ILE A 142 -19.65 -6.55 11.69
N PRO A 143 -20.30 -6.79 12.85
CA PRO A 143 -21.74 -6.92 12.95
C PRO A 143 -22.50 -5.74 12.32
N ARG A 144 -23.60 -6.00 11.63
CA ARG A 144 -24.30 -4.99 10.82
C ARG A 144 -24.97 -3.88 11.62
N ASP A 145 -25.28 -4.12 12.87
CA ASP A 145 -25.84 -3.17 13.83
C ASP A 145 -24.80 -2.21 14.43
N ARG A 146 -23.50 -2.45 14.17
CA ARG A 146 -22.42 -1.57 14.65
C ARG A 146 -22.15 -0.46 13.64
N GLU A 147 -22.05 0.74 14.17
CA GLU A 147 -21.56 1.90 13.43
C GLU A 147 -20.06 1.76 13.17
N ILE A 148 -19.57 2.25 12.02
CA ILE A 148 -18.14 2.16 11.64
C ILE A 148 -17.61 3.56 11.35
N LEU A 149 -16.50 3.91 12.01
CA LEU A 149 -15.65 5.02 11.64
C LEU A 149 -14.56 4.49 10.71
N PHE A 150 -14.58 4.92 9.45
CA PHE A 150 -13.59 4.53 8.44
C PHE A 150 -12.62 5.67 8.13
N LEU A 151 -11.33 5.39 8.21
CA LEU A 151 -10.27 6.36 7.98
C LEU A 151 -9.06 5.72 7.28
N PRO A 152 -8.11 6.50 6.72
CA PRO A 152 -8.19 7.92 6.47
C PRO A 152 -8.63 8.28 5.04
N ASP A 153 -8.79 7.30 4.11
CA ASP A 153 -9.04 7.55 2.69
C ASP A 153 -10.54 7.57 2.34
N MET A 154 -10.99 8.73 1.86
CA MET A 154 -12.40 8.92 1.52
C MET A 154 -12.86 8.11 0.30
N TYR A 155 -12.02 7.96 -0.71
CA TYR A 155 -12.40 7.24 -1.94
C TYR A 155 -12.53 5.74 -1.68
N LEU A 156 -11.59 5.17 -0.92
CA LEU A 156 -11.70 3.78 -0.46
C LEU A 156 -12.95 3.58 0.40
N GLY A 157 -13.26 4.53 1.29
CA GLY A 157 -14.48 4.48 2.12
C GLY A 157 -15.75 4.49 1.28
N LEU A 158 -15.87 5.38 0.29
CA LEU A 158 -17.01 5.44 -0.64
C LEU A 158 -17.15 4.16 -1.48
N TRP A 159 -16.02 3.61 -1.94
CA TRP A 159 -16.02 2.32 -2.63
C TRP A 159 -16.55 1.20 -1.74
N LEU A 160 -16.11 1.16 -0.48
CA LEU A 160 -16.57 0.16 0.50
C LEU A 160 -18.08 0.28 0.78
N GLU A 161 -18.63 1.49 0.93
CA GLU A 161 -20.08 1.68 1.04
C GLU A 161 -20.82 1.05 -0.15
N LYS A 162 -20.31 1.28 -1.36
CA LYS A 162 -20.93 0.77 -2.59
C LYS A 162 -20.90 -0.75 -2.67
N VAL A 163 -19.74 -1.39 -2.38
CA VAL A 163 -19.58 -2.84 -2.57
C VAL A 163 -20.13 -3.69 -1.43
N THR A 164 -20.28 -3.09 -0.22
CA THR A 164 -20.83 -3.80 0.96
C THR A 164 -22.30 -3.47 1.24
N GLY A 165 -22.82 -2.41 0.62
CA GLY A 165 -24.14 -1.85 0.91
C GLY A 165 -24.26 -1.35 2.37
N ARG A 166 -23.14 -1.02 3.01
CA ARG A 166 -23.06 -0.61 4.40
C ARG A 166 -22.66 0.85 4.50
N LYS A 167 -23.41 1.64 5.29
CA LYS A 167 -23.10 3.04 5.56
C LYS A 167 -21.90 3.13 6.50
N LEU A 168 -20.97 4.04 6.20
CA LEU A 168 -19.78 4.31 6.99
C LEU A 168 -19.72 5.80 7.36
N ASN A 169 -19.16 6.12 8.51
CA ASN A 169 -18.71 7.46 8.82
C ASN A 169 -17.27 7.56 8.30
N ILE A 170 -17.06 8.36 7.27
CA ILE A 170 -15.81 8.39 6.52
C ILE A 170 -15.02 9.65 6.86
N TRP A 171 -13.73 9.48 7.21
CA TRP A 171 -12.77 10.58 7.31
C TRP A 171 -12.42 11.11 5.91
N LEU A 172 -12.34 12.44 5.77
CA LEU A 172 -12.17 13.10 4.47
C LEU A 172 -10.69 13.33 4.11
N GLY A 173 -9.85 12.31 4.29
CA GLY A 173 -8.47 12.31 3.80
C GLY A 173 -8.36 11.72 2.40
N GLU A 174 -7.27 12.04 1.70
CA GLU A 174 -7.00 11.52 0.35
C GLU A 174 -5.50 11.32 0.09
N CYS A 175 -5.16 10.35 -0.74
CA CYS A 175 -3.81 10.18 -1.25
C CYS A 175 -3.57 11.16 -2.40
N HIS A 176 -2.62 12.10 -2.26
CA HIS A 176 -2.34 13.13 -3.27
C HIS A 176 -1.99 12.57 -4.66
N VAL A 177 -1.47 11.34 -4.73
CA VAL A 177 -1.17 10.66 -6.02
C VAL A 177 -2.43 10.17 -6.66
N HIS A 178 -3.24 9.41 -5.92
CA HIS A 178 -4.45 8.77 -6.43
C HIS A 178 -5.58 9.79 -6.69
N ALA A 179 -5.73 10.79 -5.82
CA ALA A 179 -6.65 11.91 -6.04
C ALA A 179 -6.33 12.72 -7.30
N GLY A 180 -5.05 12.73 -7.72
CA GLY A 180 -4.59 13.37 -8.95
C GLY A 180 -4.94 12.62 -10.24
N ILE A 181 -5.42 11.38 -10.17
CA ILE A 181 -5.94 10.63 -11.32
C ILE A 181 -7.43 10.97 -11.45
N ARG A 182 -7.77 11.76 -12.45
CA ARG A 182 -9.09 12.37 -12.56
C ARG A 182 -10.02 11.59 -13.51
N PRO A 183 -11.34 11.78 -13.39
CA PRO A 183 -12.31 11.23 -14.32
C PRO A 183 -11.98 11.49 -15.80
N GLU A 184 -11.54 12.69 -16.14
CA GLU A 184 -11.21 13.08 -17.51
C GLU A 184 -10.03 12.28 -18.10
N ASP A 185 -9.11 11.80 -17.24
CA ASP A 185 -8.03 10.91 -17.66
C ASP A 185 -8.60 9.55 -18.14
N ILE A 186 -9.60 9.03 -17.43
CA ILE A 186 -10.30 7.79 -17.79
C ILE A 186 -11.05 7.95 -19.11
N GLU A 187 -11.85 9.02 -19.24
CA GLU A 187 -12.66 9.28 -20.46
C GLU A 187 -11.78 9.35 -21.70
N ARG A 188 -10.66 10.10 -21.61
CA ARG A 188 -9.70 10.20 -22.69
C ARG A 188 -9.18 8.83 -23.11
N TRP A 189 -8.71 8.02 -22.15
CA TRP A 189 -8.16 6.71 -22.44
C TRP A 189 -9.20 5.71 -22.94
N GLN A 190 -10.43 5.73 -22.43
CA GLN A 190 -11.51 4.89 -22.93
C GLN A 190 -11.86 5.22 -24.40
N ALA A 191 -11.76 6.49 -24.80
CA ALA A 191 -11.92 6.90 -26.19
C ALA A 191 -10.74 6.45 -27.08
N GLU A 192 -9.50 6.55 -26.58
CA GLU A 192 -8.29 6.19 -27.34
C GLU A 192 -8.02 4.68 -27.39
N ALA A 193 -8.52 3.92 -26.41
CA ALA A 193 -8.26 2.50 -26.24
C ALA A 193 -9.52 1.72 -25.81
N PRO A 194 -10.58 1.71 -26.63
CA PRO A 194 -11.89 1.16 -26.25
C PRO A 194 -11.86 -0.36 -25.96
N ASP A 195 -10.86 -1.08 -26.45
CA ASP A 195 -10.70 -2.53 -26.26
C ASP A 195 -9.81 -2.91 -25.05
N ALA A 196 -9.19 -1.92 -24.39
CA ALA A 196 -8.32 -2.17 -23.25
C ALA A 196 -9.12 -2.45 -21.98
N GLU A 197 -8.56 -3.29 -21.09
CA GLU A 197 -9.03 -3.43 -19.71
C GLU A 197 -8.60 -2.20 -18.90
N LEU A 198 -9.45 -1.70 -18.03
CA LEU A 198 -9.17 -0.58 -17.13
C LEU A 198 -9.07 -1.08 -15.70
N LEU A 199 -7.87 -0.99 -15.12
CA LEU A 199 -7.56 -1.37 -13.74
C LEU A 199 -7.49 -0.11 -12.89
N VAL A 200 -8.41 0.05 -11.93
CA VAL A 200 -8.54 1.24 -11.09
C VAL A 200 -8.27 0.88 -9.64
N HIS A 201 -7.39 1.63 -8.98
CA HIS A 201 -7.22 1.50 -7.53
C HIS A 201 -8.36 2.19 -6.78
N PRO A 202 -8.92 1.60 -5.71
CA PRO A 202 -10.07 2.18 -5.00
C PRO A 202 -9.78 3.53 -4.31
N GLU A 203 -8.53 3.89 -4.05
CA GLU A 203 -8.11 5.23 -3.60
C GLU A 203 -8.12 6.29 -4.71
N CYS A 204 -8.34 5.90 -5.96
CA CYS A 204 -8.32 6.83 -7.08
C CYS A 204 -9.49 7.81 -6.99
N GLY A 205 -9.23 9.11 -7.23
CA GLY A 205 -10.28 10.12 -7.39
C GLY A 205 -11.24 9.80 -8.54
N CYS A 206 -10.82 9.00 -9.50
CA CYS A 206 -11.61 8.47 -10.60
C CYS A 206 -12.49 7.26 -10.22
N ALA A 207 -12.32 6.66 -9.02
CA ALA A 207 -13.02 5.43 -8.62
C ALA A 207 -14.55 5.62 -8.61
N SER A 208 -15.03 6.77 -8.15
CA SER A 208 -16.48 7.07 -8.13
C SER A 208 -17.10 7.04 -9.54
N GLN A 209 -16.39 7.60 -10.54
CA GLN A 209 -16.83 7.53 -11.93
C GLN A 209 -16.74 6.10 -12.48
N ALA A 210 -15.65 5.39 -12.18
CA ALA A 210 -15.48 4.00 -12.58
C ALA A 210 -16.61 3.11 -12.01
N MET A 211 -17.07 3.38 -10.78
CA MET A 211 -18.23 2.70 -10.19
C MET A 211 -19.57 3.06 -10.84
N ALA A 212 -19.73 4.32 -11.28
CA ALA A 212 -20.99 4.80 -11.82
C ALA A 212 -21.17 4.49 -13.32
N PHE A 213 -20.10 4.58 -14.10
CA PHE A 213 -20.10 4.53 -15.56
C PHE A 213 -19.18 3.45 -16.13
N GLY A 214 -18.54 2.66 -15.27
CA GLY A 214 -17.70 1.53 -15.70
C GLY A 214 -18.52 0.48 -16.44
N ASN A 215 -17.86 -0.24 -17.33
CA ASN A 215 -18.40 -1.37 -18.07
C ASN A 215 -17.73 -2.67 -17.64
N GLU A 216 -18.00 -3.77 -18.33
CA GLU A 216 -17.42 -5.10 -18.07
C GLU A 216 -15.88 -5.16 -18.13
N ARG A 217 -15.21 -4.14 -18.70
CA ARG A 217 -13.75 -4.01 -18.78
C ARG A 217 -13.17 -3.08 -17.71
N THR A 218 -13.97 -2.64 -16.75
CA THR A 218 -13.55 -1.74 -15.68
C THR A 218 -13.48 -2.54 -14.37
N HIS A 219 -12.29 -2.63 -13.78
CA HIS A 219 -12.01 -3.42 -12.60
C HIS A 219 -11.44 -2.54 -11.49
N ILE A 220 -12.10 -2.49 -10.34
CA ILE A 220 -11.61 -1.77 -9.16
C ILE A 220 -10.92 -2.80 -8.28
N LEU A 221 -9.59 -2.69 -8.16
CA LEU A 221 -8.71 -3.72 -7.59
C LEU A 221 -7.60 -3.09 -6.74
N SER A 222 -7.16 -3.82 -5.70
CA SER A 222 -5.87 -3.53 -5.05
C SER A 222 -4.70 -3.78 -6.01
N THR A 223 -3.49 -3.34 -5.65
CA THR A 223 -2.31 -3.57 -6.51
C THR A 223 -2.05 -5.05 -6.74
N GLU A 224 -2.19 -5.91 -5.73
CA GLU A 224 -2.07 -7.36 -5.91
C GLU A 224 -3.22 -7.93 -6.75
N GLY A 225 -4.43 -7.40 -6.58
CA GLY A 225 -5.58 -7.72 -7.44
C GLY A 225 -5.32 -7.39 -8.90
N MET A 226 -4.66 -6.25 -9.19
CA MET A 226 -4.27 -5.87 -10.55
C MET A 226 -3.25 -6.85 -11.15
N ILE A 227 -2.24 -7.27 -10.37
CA ILE A 227 -1.25 -8.26 -10.80
C ILE A 227 -1.94 -9.59 -11.14
N ASN A 228 -2.78 -10.10 -10.25
CA ASN A 228 -3.50 -11.36 -10.43
C ASN A 228 -4.46 -11.29 -11.63
N PHE A 229 -5.18 -10.20 -11.80
CA PHE A 229 -6.02 -9.98 -12.98
C PHE A 229 -5.19 -9.96 -14.26
N ALA A 230 -4.07 -9.24 -14.26
CA ALA A 230 -3.20 -9.16 -15.42
C ALA A 230 -2.66 -10.54 -15.85
N LYS A 231 -2.33 -11.41 -14.91
CA LYS A 231 -1.89 -12.78 -15.21
C LYS A 231 -2.99 -13.61 -15.87
N GLN A 232 -4.22 -13.47 -15.43
CA GLN A 232 -5.35 -14.33 -15.83
C GLN A 232 -6.09 -13.82 -17.08
N SER A 233 -6.14 -12.51 -17.29
CA SER A 233 -6.89 -11.91 -18.39
C SER A 233 -6.30 -12.31 -19.75
N PRO A 234 -7.10 -12.70 -20.74
CA PRO A 234 -6.64 -12.96 -22.11
C PRO A 234 -6.33 -11.66 -22.89
N LYS A 235 -6.69 -10.50 -22.36
CA LYS A 235 -6.52 -9.22 -23.07
C LYS A 235 -5.07 -8.76 -23.06
N PRO A 236 -4.54 -8.29 -24.19
CA PRO A 236 -3.13 -7.91 -24.31
C PRO A 236 -2.83 -6.49 -23.83
N ARG A 237 -3.86 -5.65 -23.60
CA ARG A 237 -3.70 -4.21 -23.28
C ARG A 237 -4.49 -3.83 -22.05
N MET A 238 -3.83 -3.15 -21.12
CA MET A 238 -4.41 -2.70 -19.85
C MET A 238 -4.02 -1.26 -19.55
N LEU A 239 -5.02 -0.48 -19.18
CA LEU A 239 -4.87 0.88 -18.65
C LEU A 239 -4.82 0.79 -17.12
N VAL A 240 -3.85 1.44 -16.50
CA VAL A 240 -3.56 1.31 -15.08
C VAL A 240 -3.75 2.65 -14.36
N ALA A 241 -4.81 2.77 -13.59
CA ALA A 241 -5.15 3.95 -12.81
C ALA A 241 -4.70 3.79 -11.35
N THR A 242 -3.39 3.84 -11.14
CA THR A 242 -2.72 3.90 -9.85
C THR A 242 -1.31 4.47 -10.02
N GLU A 243 -0.48 4.42 -8.98
CA GLU A 243 0.92 4.89 -9.02
C GLU A 243 1.73 4.08 -10.04
N ILE A 244 2.55 4.79 -10.83
CA ILE A 244 3.20 4.22 -12.03
C ILE A 244 4.25 3.14 -11.76
N GLY A 245 4.79 3.04 -10.54
CA GLY A 245 5.82 2.04 -10.19
C GLY A 245 5.36 0.59 -10.30
N ILE A 246 4.05 0.36 -10.22
CA ILE A 246 3.47 -0.99 -10.38
C ILE A 246 3.68 -1.56 -11.79
N ILE A 247 3.86 -0.70 -12.79
CA ILE A 247 3.98 -1.13 -14.20
C ILE A 247 5.17 -2.06 -14.37
N HIS A 248 6.29 -1.78 -13.72
CA HIS A 248 7.47 -2.66 -13.75
C HIS A 248 7.13 -4.09 -13.32
N ARG A 249 6.41 -4.26 -12.20
CA ARG A 249 6.00 -5.57 -11.73
C ARG A 249 4.95 -6.21 -12.64
N LEU A 250 3.99 -5.43 -13.16
CA LEU A 250 2.99 -5.93 -14.12
C LEU A 250 3.64 -6.51 -15.38
N GLU A 251 4.63 -5.82 -15.93
CA GLU A 251 5.36 -6.27 -17.12
C GLU A 251 6.17 -7.54 -16.85
N LYS A 252 6.76 -7.68 -15.64
CA LYS A 252 7.49 -8.90 -15.25
C LYS A 252 6.56 -10.09 -15.01
N GLU A 253 5.41 -9.86 -14.38
CA GLU A 253 4.50 -10.92 -13.95
C GLU A 253 3.51 -11.35 -15.05
N ALA A 254 3.27 -10.51 -16.05
CA ALA A 254 2.41 -10.80 -17.19
C ALA A 254 3.12 -10.41 -18.51
N PRO A 255 4.22 -11.10 -18.87
CA PRO A 255 5.01 -10.78 -20.04
C PRO A 255 4.17 -10.90 -21.33
N GLY A 256 4.48 -10.03 -22.29
CA GLY A 256 3.76 -9.96 -23.58
C GLY A 256 2.49 -9.11 -23.56
N LYS A 257 2.12 -8.56 -22.41
CA LYS A 257 1.03 -7.57 -22.29
C LYS A 257 1.56 -6.15 -22.26
N ARG A 258 0.71 -5.21 -22.66
CA ARG A 258 1.01 -3.78 -22.67
C ARG A 258 0.26 -3.09 -21.52
N PHE A 259 1.00 -2.42 -20.66
CA PHE A 259 0.49 -1.65 -19.55
C PHE A 259 0.74 -0.17 -19.78
N GLU A 260 -0.31 0.64 -19.64
CA GLU A 260 -0.23 2.09 -19.86
C GLU A 260 -0.81 2.83 -18.64
N PRO A 261 -0.04 3.74 -18.04
CA PRO A 261 -0.56 4.52 -16.93
C PRO A 261 -1.62 5.49 -17.44
N VAL A 262 -2.77 5.50 -16.79
CA VAL A 262 -3.86 6.45 -17.09
C VAL A 262 -3.37 7.89 -16.89
N ASN A 263 -2.57 8.13 -15.85
CA ASN A 263 -1.92 9.40 -15.61
C ASN A 263 -0.42 9.19 -15.38
N ARG A 264 0.41 9.65 -16.31
CA ARG A 264 1.88 9.54 -16.20
C ARG A 264 2.50 10.36 -15.07
N LYS A 265 1.72 11.26 -14.45
CA LYS A 265 2.13 12.06 -13.28
C LYS A 265 1.72 11.41 -11.95
N ALA A 266 1.08 10.25 -11.98
CA ALA A 266 0.74 9.47 -10.79
C ALA A 266 1.99 8.84 -10.19
N PHE A 267 2.81 9.67 -9.55
CA PHE A 267 4.14 9.37 -9.05
C PHE A 267 4.21 9.72 -7.56
N CYS A 268 4.52 8.75 -6.74
CA CYS A 268 4.67 8.95 -5.30
C CYS A 268 6.12 9.34 -4.97
N LYS A 269 6.35 10.63 -4.72
CA LYS A 269 7.69 11.13 -4.35
C LYS A 269 8.26 10.44 -3.11
N TYR A 270 7.43 10.10 -2.14
CA TYR A 270 7.88 9.46 -0.90
C TYR A 270 8.37 8.02 -1.13
N MET A 271 7.66 7.23 -1.93
CA MET A 271 8.14 5.90 -2.32
C MET A 271 9.47 5.95 -3.08
N LYS A 272 9.66 6.99 -3.92
CA LYS A 272 10.85 7.19 -4.75
C LYS A 272 12.02 7.86 -3.99
N MET A 273 11.85 8.24 -2.72
CA MET A 273 12.95 8.68 -1.86
C MET A 273 13.92 7.54 -1.54
N ILE A 274 13.43 6.30 -1.57
CA ILE A 274 14.25 5.11 -1.43
C ILE A 274 14.86 4.77 -2.78
N THR A 275 16.18 4.91 -2.87
CA THR A 275 16.99 4.55 -4.04
C THR A 275 17.83 3.31 -3.72
N LEU A 276 18.41 2.71 -4.76
CA LEU A 276 19.29 1.56 -4.61
C LEU A 276 20.55 1.90 -3.78
N GLU A 277 21.08 3.12 -3.92
CA GLU A 277 22.21 3.61 -3.13
C GLU A 277 21.83 3.73 -1.65
N LYS A 278 20.66 4.31 -1.34
CA LYS A 278 20.19 4.45 0.04
C LYS A 278 19.94 3.09 0.69
N LEU A 279 19.40 2.13 -0.08
CA LEU A 279 19.21 0.75 0.36
C LEU A 279 20.55 0.10 0.71
N ARG A 280 21.55 0.20 -0.18
CA ARG A 280 22.91 -0.27 0.09
C ARG A 280 23.50 0.38 1.34
N ASP A 281 23.42 1.71 1.42
CA ASP A 281 24.02 2.48 2.51
C ASP A 281 23.34 2.17 3.88
N SER A 282 22.02 1.93 3.88
CA SER A 282 21.29 1.52 5.08
C SER A 282 21.76 0.15 5.59
N LEU A 283 21.95 -0.82 4.70
CA LEU A 283 22.49 -2.15 5.03
C LEU A 283 23.94 -2.09 5.50
N ARG A 284 24.81 -1.35 4.77
CA ARG A 284 26.24 -1.23 5.07
C ARG A 284 26.47 -0.56 6.42
N ASP A 285 25.86 0.61 6.61
CA ASP A 285 26.06 1.46 7.79
C ASP A 285 25.12 1.09 8.95
N TRP A 286 24.21 0.14 8.73
CA TRP A 286 23.20 -0.36 9.68
C TRP A 286 22.41 0.78 10.32
N LYS A 287 21.85 1.65 9.50
CA LYS A 287 21.21 2.91 9.93
C LYS A 287 19.75 2.99 9.55
N TYR A 288 19.05 3.88 10.28
CA TYR A 288 17.64 4.20 10.12
C TYR A 288 16.73 3.06 10.60
N ALA A 289 17.03 2.56 11.80
CA ALA A 289 16.12 1.66 12.50
C ALA A 289 14.80 2.39 12.84
N VAL A 290 13.70 1.72 12.60
CA VAL A 290 12.36 2.19 12.96
C VAL A 290 12.01 1.59 14.32
N GLU A 291 11.71 2.48 15.26
CA GLU A 291 11.25 2.11 16.59
C GLU A 291 9.81 2.59 16.80
N VAL A 292 9.06 1.84 17.59
CA VAL A 292 7.69 2.19 18.00
C VAL A 292 7.66 2.06 19.51
N GLU A 293 7.14 3.06 20.21
CA GLU A 293 7.00 3.03 21.65
C GLU A 293 6.23 1.78 22.10
N PRO A 294 6.71 1.05 23.14
CA PRO A 294 6.17 -0.27 23.48
C PRO A 294 4.68 -0.31 23.77
N ASP A 295 4.12 0.71 24.45
CA ASP A 295 2.68 0.82 24.73
C ASP A 295 1.86 1.08 23.46
N ILE A 296 2.38 1.88 22.53
CA ILE A 296 1.78 2.13 21.21
C ILE A 296 1.79 0.82 20.39
N ALA A 297 2.91 0.13 20.37
CA ALA A 297 3.05 -1.14 19.65
C ALA A 297 2.08 -2.22 20.18
N GLU A 298 1.96 -2.35 21.51
CA GLU A 298 1.04 -3.30 22.15
C GLU A 298 -0.42 -3.00 21.77
N ARG A 299 -0.84 -1.75 21.85
CA ARG A 299 -2.21 -1.33 21.54
C ARG A 299 -2.54 -1.47 20.06
N ALA A 300 -1.61 -1.15 19.15
CA ALA A 300 -1.79 -1.23 17.71
C ALA A 300 -1.80 -2.67 17.19
N ARG A 301 -1.09 -3.59 17.87
CA ARG A 301 -0.86 -4.97 17.41
C ARG A 301 -2.15 -5.70 17.07
N GLY A 302 -3.14 -5.68 17.96
CA GLY A 302 -4.38 -6.41 17.76
C GLY A 302 -5.17 -6.00 16.53
N ALA A 303 -5.16 -4.70 16.18
CA ALA A 303 -5.81 -4.21 14.96
C ALA A 303 -5.09 -4.66 13.68
N ILE A 304 -3.74 -4.70 13.72
CA ILE A 304 -2.90 -5.16 12.60
C ILE A 304 -3.00 -6.69 12.43
N GLU A 305 -3.00 -7.45 13.52
CA GLU A 305 -3.14 -8.92 13.48
C GLU A 305 -4.49 -9.33 12.88
N ARG A 306 -5.58 -8.63 13.23
CA ARG A 306 -6.89 -8.84 12.60
C ARG A 306 -6.86 -8.57 11.10
N MET A 307 -6.13 -7.54 10.65
CA MET A 307 -5.92 -7.29 9.22
C MET A 307 -5.18 -8.44 8.53
N VAL A 308 -4.10 -8.92 9.13
CA VAL A 308 -3.27 -10.01 8.55
C VAL A 308 -4.07 -11.32 8.46
N ALA A 309 -4.94 -11.58 9.43
CA ALA A 309 -5.77 -12.79 9.50
C ALA A 309 -6.97 -12.79 8.54
N LEU A 310 -7.46 -11.61 8.13
CA LEU A 310 -8.63 -11.48 7.25
C LEU A 310 -8.20 -11.28 5.79
N GLY A 311 -8.70 -12.13 4.86
CA GLY A 311 -8.48 -12.02 3.42
C GLY A 311 -7.65 -13.11 2.78
#